data_5535387b4a08baf7fca31f35c237e09f
#
_entry.id   5535387b4a08baf7fca31f35c237e09f
#
_cell.length_a   1.000
_cell.length_b   1.000
_cell.length_c   1.000
_cell.angle_alpha   90.00
_cell.angle_beta   90.00
_cell.angle_gamma   90.00
#
_symmetry.space_group_name_H-M   'P 1'
#
loop_
_entity.id
_entity.type
_entity.pdbx_description
1 polymer ?
#
loop_
_entity_poly.entity_id
_entity_poly.type
_entity_poly.pdbx_seq_one_letter_code
_entity_poly.pdbx_strand_id
1 'polypeptide(L)'
;MAQLTSPVLQALGRFNDRHPWSHNDAYSGWIVYQARRVHNRGGSRALDVGCGTGHLVERLSRELSDVRGIEPDPASVEAARYNTRELRNVVISRSTWAEVRDTPYDLITFVAVLHHLPLQETLRRASLLVAPGGRLVIVGVARETARDIPLSLISTLLNPLVGLALHPRPADRLPAYMRSPIQPPTETYAEVKAVARRVLPGITLRRSLFWRYTAVWTAPPSSSQVRRPVFRSRLRRATG
;
A
#
# COMPACT_ATOMS: atom_id res chain seq x y z
N MET A 1 30.09 11.55 2.40
CA MET A 1 30.36 10.11 2.27
C MET A 1 30.71 9.84 0.81
N ALA A 2 31.92 9.35 0.53
CA ALA A 2 32.39 9.09 -0.82
C ALA A 2 31.48 8.06 -1.49
N GLN A 3 30.94 8.39 -2.66
CA GLN A 3 30.25 7.45 -3.55
C GLN A 3 31.30 6.50 -4.09
N LEU A 4 31.47 5.37 -3.43
CA LEU A 4 32.17 4.23 -4.02
C LEU A 4 31.25 3.66 -5.13
N THR A 5 31.33 4.26 -6.30
CA THR A 5 30.72 3.74 -7.52
C THR A 5 31.55 2.56 -8.02
N SER A 6 31.38 1.41 -7.38
CA SER A 6 31.93 0.17 -7.92
C SER A 6 31.43 -0.04 -9.35
N PRO A 7 32.31 -0.41 -10.32
CA PRO A 7 31.89 -0.74 -11.69
C PRO A 7 30.73 -1.73 -11.74
N VAL A 8 30.68 -2.63 -10.78
CA VAL A 8 29.59 -3.61 -10.63
C VAL A 8 28.25 -2.93 -10.33
N LEU A 9 28.21 -1.95 -9.39
CA LEU A 9 26.98 -1.23 -9.08
C LEU A 9 26.49 -0.39 -10.26
N GLN A 10 27.40 0.19 -11.03
CA GLN A 10 27.06 0.90 -12.27
C GLN A 10 26.50 -0.05 -13.34
N ALA A 11 27.09 -1.25 -13.49
CA ALA A 11 26.59 -2.26 -14.41
C ALA A 11 25.21 -2.76 -14.03
N LEU A 12 24.96 -3.00 -12.73
CA LEU A 12 23.64 -3.35 -12.19
C LEU A 12 22.63 -2.23 -12.42
N GLY A 13 23.02 -0.96 -12.24
CA GLY A 13 22.18 0.21 -12.53
C GLY A 13 21.74 0.22 -14.00
N ARG A 14 22.69 0.14 -14.93
CA ARG A 14 22.40 0.08 -16.38
C ARG A 14 21.51 -1.12 -16.77
N PHE A 15 21.69 -2.24 -16.11
CA PHE A 15 20.81 -3.41 -16.34
C PHE A 15 19.38 -3.14 -15.84
N ASN A 16 19.22 -2.57 -14.65
CA ASN A 16 17.91 -2.21 -14.09
C ASN A 16 17.18 -1.17 -14.96
N ASP A 17 17.91 -0.20 -15.54
CA ASP A 17 17.35 0.79 -16.46
C ASP A 17 16.79 0.16 -17.74
N ARG A 18 17.36 -0.98 -18.18
CA ARG A 18 16.86 -1.75 -19.33
C ARG A 18 15.68 -2.66 -19.00
N HIS A 19 15.54 -3.07 -17.74
CA HIS A 19 14.45 -3.92 -17.26
C HIS A 19 13.72 -3.24 -16.11
N PRO A 20 13.11 -2.04 -16.37
CA PRO A 20 12.53 -1.22 -15.34
C PRO A 20 11.26 -1.85 -14.77
N TRP A 21 11.17 -1.92 -13.46
CA TRP A 21 9.96 -2.36 -12.77
C TRP A 21 9.75 -1.55 -11.49
N SER A 22 8.51 -1.39 -11.10
CA SER A 22 8.20 -0.67 -9.87
C SER A 22 8.34 -1.60 -8.66
N HIS A 23 9.17 -1.23 -7.70
CA HIS A 23 9.29 -1.95 -6.43
C HIS A 23 7.95 -2.05 -5.67
N ASN A 24 7.02 -1.15 -5.96
CA ASN A 24 5.68 -1.16 -5.38
C ASN A 24 4.86 -2.34 -5.92
N ASP A 25 5.10 -2.75 -7.19
CA ASP A 25 4.37 -3.84 -7.83
C ASP A 25 4.65 -5.20 -7.17
N ALA A 26 5.83 -5.36 -6.56
CA ALA A 26 6.14 -6.54 -5.76
C ALA A 26 5.14 -6.78 -4.62
N TYR A 27 4.51 -5.72 -4.14
CA TYR A 27 3.56 -5.77 -3.03
C TYR A 27 2.09 -5.77 -3.47
N SER A 28 1.81 -5.55 -4.75
CA SER A 28 0.44 -5.50 -5.26
C SER A 28 -0.36 -6.78 -4.94
N GLY A 29 0.24 -7.96 -5.11
CA GLY A 29 -0.40 -9.24 -4.77
C GLY A 29 -0.75 -9.35 -3.29
N TRP A 30 0.14 -8.86 -2.41
CA TRP A 30 -0.12 -8.82 -0.97
C TRP A 30 -1.22 -7.81 -0.61
N ILE A 31 -1.28 -6.65 -1.27
CA ILE A 31 -2.35 -5.66 -1.07
C ILE A 31 -3.69 -6.24 -1.54
N VAL A 32 -3.73 -6.88 -2.71
CA VAL A 32 -4.92 -7.58 -3.21
C VAL A 32 -5.38 -8.67 -2.24
N TYR A 33 -4.46 -9.43 -1.65
CA TYR A 33 -4.81 -10.37 -0.58
C TYR A 33 -5.48 -9.68 0.62
N GLN A 34 -5.04 -8.45 1.00
CA GLN A 34 -5.71 -7.70 2.05
C GLN A 34 -7.12 -7.24 1.61
N ALA A 35 -7.30 -6.86 0.34
CA ALA A 35 -8.60 -6.50 -0.22
C ALA A 35 -9.57 -7.70 -0.19
N ARG A 36 -9.13 -8.89 -0.58
CA ARG A 36 -9.92 -10.13 -0.46
C ARG A 36 -10.36 -10.41 0.97
N ARG A 37 -9.48 -10.16 1.94
CA ARG A 37 -9.84 -10.31 3.36
C ARG A 37 -10.88 -9.30 3.83
N VAL A 38 -10.91 -8.11 3.24
CA VAL A 38 -11.95 -7.10 3.45
C VAL A 38 -13.25 -7.57 2.79
N HIS A 39 -13.21 -7.96 1.53
CA HIS A 39 -14.36 -8.50 0.79
C HIS A 39 -15.03 -9.67 1.52
N ASN A 40 -14.25 -10.66 1.96
CA ASN A 40 -14.76 -11.85 2.67
C ASN A 40 -15.44 -11.53 4.02
N ARG A 41 -15.33 -10.29 4.50
CA ARG A 41 -16.01 -9.78 5.69
C ARG A 41 -17.19 -8.86 5.38
N GLY A 42 -17.54 -8.76 4.08
CA GLY A 42 -18.63 -7.91 3.59
C GLY A 42 -18.23 -6.47 3.27
N GLY A 43 -16.92 -6.13 3.33
CA GLY A 43 -16.44 -4.83 2.92
C GLY A 43 -16.43 -4.69 1.40
N SER A 44 -16.66 -3.48 0.92
CA SER A 44 -16.88 -3.20 -0.51
C SER A 44 -16.16 -1.95 -1.02
N ARG A 45 -15.75 -1.05 -0.12
CA ARG A 45 -15.23 0.29 -0.47
C ARG A 45 -13.74 0.41 -0.20
N ALA A 46 -12.98 0.80 -1.22
CA ALA A 46 -11.56 1.10 -1.08
C ALA A 46 -11.21 2.54 -1.45
N LEU A 47 -10.19 3.07 -0.80
CA LEU A 47 -9.51 4.31 -1.16
C LEU A 47 -8.02 4.03 -1.33
N ASP A 48 -7.50 4.31 -2.52
CA ASP A 48 -6.06 4.30 -2.80
C ASP A 48 -5.53 5.74 -2.81
N VAL A 49 -4.68 6.07 -1.85
CA VAL A 49 -4.14 7.42 -1.67
C VAL A 49 -2.82 7.55 -2.40
N GLY A 50 -2.74 8.50 -3.33
CA GLY A 50 -1.61 8.64 -4.26
C GLY A 50 -1.61 7.49 -5.26
N CYS A 51 -2.74 7.30 -5.95
CA CYS A 51 -2.95 6.15 -6.83
C CYS A 51 -2.07 6.17 -8.10
N GLY A 52 -1.32 7.24 -8.35
CA GLY A 52 -0.48 7.40 -9.51
C GLY A 52 -1.27 7.17 -10.80
N THR A 53 -0.79 6.26 -11.65
CA THR A 53 -1.44 5.91 -12.93
C THR A 53 -2.56 4.87 -12.81
N GLY A 54 -3.02 4.54 -11.59
CA GLY A 54 -4.19 3.70 -11.35
C GLY A 54 -3.94 2.18 -11.35
N HIS A 55 -2.70 1.72 -11.42
CA HIS A 55 -2.36 0.29 -11.48
C HIS A 55 -2.92 -0.53 -10.30
N LEU A 56 -2.80 -0.01 -9.07
CA LEU A 56 -3.35 -0.68 -7.91
C LEU A 56 -4.87 -0.60 -7.88
N VAL A 57 -5.43 0.54 -8.24
CA VAL A 57 -6.89 0.76 -8.32
C VAL A 57 -7.55 -0.27 -9.25
N GLU A 58 -6.97 -0.51 -10.45
CA GLU A 58 -7.44 -1.54 -11.37
C GLU A 58 -7.46 -2.94 -10.71
N ARG A 59 -6.42 -3.29 -9.96
CA ARG A 59 -6.36 -4.59 -9.27
C ARG A 59 -7.37 -4.70 -8.14
N LEU A 60 -7.56 -3.62 -7.38
CA LEU A 60 -8.54 -3.55 -6.29
C LEU A 60 -9.98 -3.63 -6.81
N SER A 61 -10.26 -3.10 -8.01
CA SER A 61 -11.59 -3.11 -8.61
C SER A 61 -12.11 -4.50 -8.96
N ARG A 62 -11.22 -5.49 -9.06
CA ARG A 62 -11.57 -6.90 -9.26
C ARG A 62 -12.03 -7.59 -7.97
N GLU A 63 -11.73 -7.00 -6.82
CA GLU A 63 -12.01 -7.56 -5.51
C GLU A 63 -13.11 -6.80 -4.76
N LEU A 64 -13.27 -5.49 -5.02
CA LEU A 64 -14.17 -4.60 -4.30
C LEU A 64 -15.06 -3.82 -5.27
N SER A 65 -16.27 -3.51 -4.86
CA SER A 65 -17.31 -2.95 -5.74
C SER A 65 -17.34 -1.41 -5.81
N ASP A 66 -16.63 -0.68 -4.94
CA ASP A 66 -16.46 0.78 -4.98
C ASP A 66 -14.99 1.09 -4.69
N VAL A 67 -14.22 1.41 -5.72
CA VAL A 67 -12.79 1.72 -5.59
C VAL A 67 -12.53 3.16 -6.01
N ARG A 68 -11.93 3.92 -5.12
CA ARG A 68 -11.56 5.32 -5.35
C ARG A 68 -10.06 5.48 -5.34
N GLY A 69 -9.54 6.17 -6.33
CA GLY A 69 -8.16 6.63 -6.37
C GLY A 69 -8.11 8.15 -6.25
N ILE A 70 -7.23 8.65 -5.41
CA ILE A 70 -6.90 10.09 -5.36
C ILE A 70 -5.44 10.31 -5.69
N GLU A 71 -5.18 11.35 -6.49
CA GLU A 71 -3.85 11.71 -6.94
C GLU A 71 -3.78 13.22 -7.19
N PRO A 72 -2.80 13.96 -6.66
CA PRO A 72 -2.70 15.40 -6.90
C PRO A 72 -2.11 15.76 -8.26
N ASP A 73 -1.21 14.92 -8.83
CA ASP A 73 -0.56 15.20 -10.11
C ASP A 73 -1.53 15.03 -11.28
N PRO A 74 -1.77 16.11 -12.07
CA PRO A 74 -2.75 16.07 -13.17
C PRO A 74 -2.40 15.04 -14.26
N ALA A 75 -1.13 14.87 -14.60
CA ALA A 75 -0.72 13.93 -15.64
C ALA A 75 -0.95 12.47 -15.20
N SER A 76 -0.66 12.15 -13.94
CA SER A 76 -0.95 10.85 -13.36
C SER A 76 -2.46 10.58 -13.28
N VAL A 77 -3.27 11.58 -12.93
CA VAL A 77 -4.73 11.47 -12.93
C VAL A 77 -5.30 11.16 -14.32
N GLU A 78 -4.82 11.85 -15.35
CA GLU A 78 -5.24 11.57 -16.72
C GLU A 78 -4.89 10.15 -17.14
N ALA A 79 -3.65 9.72 -16.86
CA ALA A 79 -3.23 8.36 -17.13
C ALA A 79 -4.06 7.32 -16.34
N ALA A 80 -4.34 7.58 -15.06
CA ALA A 80 -5.17 6.70 -14.24
C ALA A 80 -6.60 6.59 -14.78
N ARG A 81 -7.22 7.71 -15.17
CA ARG A 81 -8.55 7.72 -15.79
C ARG A 81 -8.57 6.96 -17.10
N TYR A 82 -7.54 7.14 -17.93
CA TYR A 82 -7.42 6.39 -19.19
C TYR A 82 -7.29 4.89 -18.95
N ASN A 83 -6.43 4.48 -18.02
CA ASN A 83 -6.20 3.07 -17.70
C ASN A 83 -7.42 2.38 -17.06
N THR A 84 -8.26 3.14 -16.35
CA THR A 84 -9.42 2.60 -15.63
C THR A 84 -10.77 2.92 -16.31
N ARG A 85 -10.79 3.52 -17.49
CA ARG A 85 -12.00 4.03 -18.18
C ARG A 85 -13.11 2.98 -18.39
N GLU A 86 -12.74 1.70 -18.50
CA GLU A 86 -13.68 0.60 -18.72
C GLU A 86 -14.23 0.02 -17.40
N LEU A 87 -13.70 0.43 -16.25
CA LEU A 87 -14.05 -0.08 -14.94
C LEU A 87 -15.17 0.77 -14.32
N ARG A 88 -16.38 0.23 -14.29
CA ARG A 88 -17.59 0.95 -13.82
C ARG A 88 -17.61 1.22 -12.31
N ASN A 89 -16.82 0.47 -11.54
CA ASN A 89 -16.71 0.55 -10.08
C ASN A 89 -15.49 1.35 -9.61
N VAL A 90 -14.87 2.12 -10.52
CA VAL A 90 -13.69 2.94 -10.23
C VAL A 90 -13.98 4.42 -10.42
N VAL A 91 -13.52 5.23 -9.48
CA VAL A 91 -13.53 6.70 -9.58
C VAL A 91 -12.14 7.25 -9.27
N ILE A 92 -11.56 7.98 -10.23
CA ILE A 92 -10.29 8.68 -10.06
C ILE A 92 -10.54 10.18 -9.92
N SER A 93 -10.09 10.74 -8.80
CA SER A 93 -10.21 12.16 -8.47
C SER A 93 -8.85 12.83 -8.37
N ARG A 94 -8.73 14.02 -8.97
CA ARG A 94 -7.62 14.91 -8.70
C ARG A 94 -7.85 15.54 -7.33
N SER A 95 -7.18 15.03 -6.32
CA SER A 95 -7.37 15.45 -4.94
C SER A 95 -6.18 15.07 -4.08
N THR A 96 -5.94 15.83 -3.03
CA THR A 96 -4.96 15.54 -1.98
C THR A 96 -5.59 14.74 -0.86
N TRP A 97 -4.77 14.14 0.01
CA TRP A 97 -5.25 13.46 1.22
C TRP A 97 -6.05 14.40 2.14
N ALA A 98 -5.68 15.67 2.21
CA ALA A 98 -6.36 16.69 3.04
C ALA A 98 -7.82 16.96 2.58
N GLU A 99 -8.13 16.75 1.31
CA GLU A 99 -9.44 17.02 0.72
C GLU A 99 -10.38 15.82 0.73
N VAL A 100 -9.90 14.64 1.17
CA VAL A 100 -10.75 13.44 1.28
C VAL A 100 -11.91 13.72 2.24
N ARG A 101 -13.13 13.44 1.78
CA ARG A 101 -14.33 13.59 2.61
C ARG A 101 -14.37 12.51 3.69
N ASP A 102 -15.00 12.82 4.83
CA ASP A 102 -15.12 11.94 5.98
C ASP A 102 -16.20 10.86 5.77
N THR A 103 -16.00 10.03 4.76
CA THR A 103 -16.82 8.83 4.51
C THR A 103 -15.98 7.59 4.81
N PRO A 104 -16.52 6.61 5.56
CA PRO A 104 -15.73 5.44 5.93
C PRO A 104 -15.43 4.55 4.72
N TYR A 105 -14.23 3.96 4.74
CA TYR A 105 -13.74 2.99 3.76
C TYR A 105 -13.41 1.67 4.45
N ASP A 106 -13.72 0.57 3.80
CA ASP A 106 -13.37 -0.76 4.31
C ASP A 106 -11.88 -1.08 4.10
N LEU A 107 -11.26 -0.44 3.10
CA LEU A 107 -9.84 -0.51 2.82
C LEU A 107 -9.30 0.88 2.50
N ILE A 108 -8.23 1.29 3.17
CA ILE A 108 -7.43 2.45 2.75
C ILE A 108 -6.01 1.96 2.48
N THR A 109 -5.43 2.35 1.34
CA THR A 109 -4.07 2.01 0.95
C THR A 109 -3.20 3.25 0.80
N PHE A 110 -1.95 3.17 1.27
CA PHE A 110 -0.88 4.13 1.02
C PHE A 110 0.32 3.36 0.45
N VAL A 111 0.63 3.56 -0.82
CA VAL A 111 1.74 2.87 -1.49
C VAL A 111 2.78 3.87 -1.94
N ALA A 112 3.91 3.91 -1.26
CA ALA A 112 5.00 4.86 -1.45
C ALA A 112 4.57 6.35 -1.39
N VAL A 113 3.58 6.68 -0.56
CA VAL A 113 3.01 8.02 -0.44
C VAL A 113 3.17 8.57 0.98
N LEU A 114 3.13 7.74 2.01
CA LEU A 114 3.04 8.18 3.41
C LEU A 114 4.20 9.10 3.81
N HIS A 115 5.39 8.94 3.23
CA HIS A 115 6.58 9.77 3.50
C HIS A 115 6.49 11.20 2.92
N HIS A 116 5.46 11.50 2.13
CA HIS A 116 5.15 12.86 1.65
C HIS A 116 4.15 13.59 2.56
N LEU A 117 3.61 12.92 3.57
CA LEU A 117 2.52 13.42 4.40
C LEU A 117 2.96 13.53 5.88
N PRO A 118 2.36 14.43 6.66
CA PRO A 118 2.57 14.49 8.11
C PRO A 118 2.17 13.16 8.76
N LEU A 119 3.15 12.33 9.14
CA LEU A 119 2.97 10.94 9.52
C LEU A 119 1.89 10.74 10.60
N GLN A 120 2.02 11.43 11.73
CA GLN A 120 1.11 11.23 12.88
C GLN A 120 -0.32 11.67 12.57
N GLU A 121 -0.47 12.82 11.91
CA GLU A 121 -1.78 13.36 11.54
C GLU A 121 -2.46 12.47 10.51
N THR A 122 -1.71 12.04 9.48
CA THR A 122 -2.20 11.16 8.43
C THR A 122 -2.71 9.83 8.99
N LEU A 123 -1.95 9.19 9.90
CA LEU A 123 -2.38 7.95 10.52
C LEU A 123 -3.59 8.14 11.44
N ARG A 124 -3.66 9.27 12.19
CA ARG A 124 -4.84 9.59 13.00
C ARG A 124 -6.07 9.76 12.12
N ARG A 125 -5.97 10.53 11.05
CA ARG A 125 -7.08 10.74 10.12
C ARG A 125 -7.49 9.43 9.43
N ALA A 126 -6.53 8.63 9.00
CA ALA A 126 -6.82 7.31 8.41
C ALA A 126 -7.60 6.42 9.39
N SER A 127 -7.26 6.45 10.69
CA SER A 127 -7.98 5.67 11.70
C SER A 127 -9.46 6.04 11.85
N LEU A 128 -9.81 7.29 11.56
CA LEU A 128 -11.20 7.77 11.60
C LEU A 128 -11.97 7.44 10.32
N LEU A 129 -11.24 7.29 9.19
CA LEU A 129 -11.83 7.01 7.89
C LEU A 129 -11.92 5.51 7.56
N VAL A 130 -11.21 4.66 8.30
CA VAL A 130 -11.36 3.21 8.15
C VAL A 130 -12.61 2.75 8.89
N ALA A 131 -13.53 2.11 8.18
CA ALA A 131 -14.74 1.53 8.74
C ALA A 131 -14.44 0.51 9.86
N PRO A 132 -15.32 0.32 10.84
CA PRO A 132 -15.17 -0.72 11.85
C PRO A 132 -14.93 -2.11 11.21
N GLY A 133 -13.84 -2.80 11.60
CA GLY A 133 -13.43 -4.06 11.00
C GLY A 133 -12.70 -3.92 9.65
N GLY A 134 -12.65 -2.73 9.08
CA GLY A 134 -11.91 -2.39 7.87
C GLY A 134 -10.39 -2.37 8.09
N ARG A 135 -9.63 -2.11 7.03
CA ARG A 135 -8.16 -2.19 7.04
C ARG A 135 -7.49 -0.94 6.50
N LEU A 136 -6.43 -0.54 7.18
CA LEU A 136 -5.39 0.34 6.66
C LEU A 136 -4.19 -0.50 6.23
N VAL A 137 -3.76 -0.35 4.98
CA VAL A 137 -2.63 -1.08 4.40
C VAL A 137 -1.60 -0.08 3.88
N ILE A 138 -0.36 -0.23 4.30
CA ILE A 138 0.72 0.67 3.93
C ILE A 138 1.88 -0.14 3.34
N VAL A 139 2.37 0.29 2.19
CA VAL A 139 3.68 -0.06 1.64
C VAL A 139 4.49 1.22 1.61
N GLY A 140 5.36 1.38 2.59
CA GLY A 140 6.06 2.64 2.80
C GLY A 140 7.55 2.56 2.50
N VAL A 141 8.15 3.73 2.36
CA VAL A 141 9.60 3.95 2.28
C VAL A 141 10.03 4.60 3.60
N ALA A 142 11.20 4.25 4.08
CA ALA A 142 11.79 4.85 5.27
C ALA A 142 13.27 5.16 4.99
N ARG A 143 13.81 6.15 5.71
CA ARG A 143 15.24 6.47 5.64
C ARG A 143 16.05 5.29 6.14
N GLU A 144 17.00 4.86 5.32
CA GLU A 144 17.86 3.72 5.64
C GLU A 144 18.79 4.02 6.82
N THR A 145 19.05 2.98 7.59
CA THR A 145 19.98 2.96 8.71
C THR A 145 20.94 1.79 8.55
N ALA A 146 22.00 1.72 9.36
CA ALA A 146 22.93 0.58 9.35
C ALA A 146 22.22 -0.79 9.56
N ARG A 147 21.08 -0.80 10.24
CA ARG A 147 20.28 -2.02 10.46
C ARG A 147 19.58 -2.54 9.21
N ASP A 148 19.49 -1.71 8.17
CA ASP A 148 18.82 -2.06 6.91
C ASP A 148 19.80 -2.67 5.90
N ILE A 149 21.12 -2.53 6.11
CA ILE A 149 22.17 -2.98 5.19
C ILE A 149 21.99 -4.42 4.70
N PRO A 150 21.74 -5.43 5.56
CA PRO A 150 21.58 -6.81 5.07
C PRO A 150 20.42 -6.95 4.08
N LEU A 151 19.29 -6.31 4.39
CA LEU A 151 18.09 -6.36 3.54
C LEU A 151 18.29 -5.57 2.24
N SER A 152 19.02 -4.45 2.31
CA SER A 152 19.37 -3.64 1.14
C SER A 152 20.32 -4.37 0.21
N LEU A 153 21.30 -5.13 0.73
CA LEU A 153 22.17 -5.97 -0.09
C LEU A 153 21.38 -7.06 -0.81
N ILE A 154 20.51 -7.77 -0.12
CA ILE A 154 19.63 -8.78 -0.72
C ILE A 154 18.74 -8.12 -1.79
N SER A 155 18.16 -6.97 -1.51
CA SER A 155 17.34 -6.23 -2.46
C SER A 155 18.12 -5.82 -3.70
N THR A 156 19.36 -5.36 -3.55
CA THR A 156 20.25 -4.99 -4.66
C THR A 156 20.55 -6.16 -5.55
N LEU A 157 20.80 -7.35 -4.99
CA LEU A 157 21.06 -8.57 -5.75
C LEU A 157 19.81 -9.13 -6.45
N LEU A 158 18.65 -9.06 -5.79
CA LEU A 158 17.40 -9.57 -6.36
C LEU A 158 16.79 -8.63 -7.40
N ASN A 159 17.05 -7.32 -7.30
CA ASN A 159 16.42 -6.32 -8.15
C ASN A 159 16.59 -6.61 -9.67
N PRO A 160 17.79 -6.89 -10.21
CA PRO A 160 17.94 -7.20 -11.62
C PRO A 160 17.26 -8.52 -12.03
N LEU A 161 17.22 -9.51 -11.13
CA LEU A 161 16.58 -10.80 -11.42
C LEU A 161 15.07 -10.63 -11.54
N VAL A 162 14.46 -9.86 -10.65
CA VAL A 162 13.02 -9.55 -10.69
C VAL A 162 12.70 -8.68 -11.91
N GLY A 163 13.51 -7.66 -12.20
CA GLY A 163 13.37 -6.84 -13.40
C GLY A 163 13.38 -7.68 -14.68
N LEU A 164 14.33 -8.59 -14.82
CA LEU A 164 14.42 -9.49 -15.97
C LEU A 164 13.24 -10.46 -16.06
N ALA A 165 12.79 -11.01 -14.92
CA ALA A 165 11.65 -11.94 -14.89
C ALA A 165 10.32 -11.27 -15.27
N LEU A 166 10.10 -10.03 -14.82
CA LEU A 166 8.89 -9.27 -15.11
C LEU A 166 8.93 -8.61 -16.50
N HIS A 167 10.10 -8.15 -16.93
CA HIS A 167 10.32 -7.44 -18.18
C HIS A 167 11.50 -8.06 -18.95
N PRO A 168 11.34 -9.26 -19.54
CA PRO A 168 12.43 -9.98 -20.22
C PRO A 168 12.92 -9.26 -21.47
N ARG A 169 12.11 -8.39 -22.06
CA ARG A 169 12.52 -7.52 -23.17
C ARG A 169 13.02 -6.20 -22.63
N PRO A 170 14.20 -5.73 -23.06
CA PRO A 170 14.70 -4.41 -22.66
C PRO A 170 13.73 -3.31 -23.06
N ALA A 171 13.52 -2.36 -22.18
CA ALA A 171 12.71 -1.17 -22.46
C ALA A 171 13.57 -0.08 -23.12
N ASP A 172 13.06 0.52 -24.19
CA ASP A 172 13.72 1.65 -24.85
C ASP A 172 13.64 2.94 -24.05
N ARG A 173 12.64 3.06 -23.16
CA ARG A 173 12.42 4.23 -22.30
C ARG A 173 11.84 3.80 -20.95
N LEU A 174 12.21 4.56 -19.90
CA LEU A 174 11.56 4.41 -18.58
C LEU A 174 10.06 4.69 -18.70
N PRO A 175 9.20 3.79 -18.18
CA PRO A 175 7.76 4.01 -18.15
C PRO A 175 7.38 5.32 -17.44
N ALA A 176 6.34 5.98 -17.91
CA ALA A 176 5.91 7.30 -17.41
C ALA A 176 5.63 7.27 -15.89
N TYR A 177 5.06 6.19 -15.37
CA TYR A 177 4.74 6.01 -13.95
C TYR A 177 5.99 5.94 -13.03
N MET A 178 7.18 5.75 -13.59
CA MET A 178 8.45 5.76 -12.85
C MET A 178 9.12 7.13 -12.81
N ARG A 179 8.53 8.16 -13.43
CA ARG A 179 9.07 9.52 -13.51
C ARG A 179 8.55 10.46 -12.43
N SER A 180 7.73 9.99 -11.51
CA SER A 180 7.23 10.81 -10.40
C SER A 180 8.38 11.39 -9.57
N PRO A 181 8.28 12.64 -9.10
CA PRO A 181 9.29 13.25 -8.24
C PRO A 181 9.53 12.38 -6.99
N ILE A 182 10.78 11.99 -6.77
CA ILE A 182 11.16 11.18 -5.60
C ILE A 182 11.59 12.15 -4.50
N GLN A 183 10.76 12.32 -3.49
CA GLN A 183 11.17 12.96 -2.25
C GLN A 183 11.74 11.88 -1.33
N PRO A 184 12.99 12.03 -0.82
CA PRO A 184 13.55 11.06 0.10
C PRO A 184 12.78 11.07 1.43
N PRO A 185 12.57 9.89 2.04
CA PRO A 185 11.91 9.80 3.34
C PRO A 185 12.79 10.44 4.43
N THR A 186 12.17 11.18 5.34
CA THR A 186 12.83 11.81 6.48
C THR A 186 12.90 10.89 7.70
N GLU A 187 11.85 10.10 7.93
CA GLU A 187 11.73 9.19 9.05
C GLU A 187 12.40 7.84 8.79
N THR A 188 13.07 7.33 9.80
CA THR A 188 13.55 5.94 9.84
C THR A 188 12.40 4.97 10.07
N TYR A 189 12.60 3.71 9.75
CA TYR A 189 11.61 2.66 10.06
C TYR A 189 11.27 2.58 11.57
N ALA A 190 12.24 2.86 12.44
CA ALA A 190 12.02 2.84 13.89
C ALA A 190 11.08 3.97 14.33
N GLU A 191 11.27 5.16 13.79
CA GLU A 191 10.41 6.33 14.05
C GLU A 191 8.99 6.10 13.52
N VAL A 192 8.87 5.66 12.27
CA VAL A 192 7.56 5.29 11.69
C VAL A 192 6.85 4.26 12.57
N LYS A 193 7.55 3.21 12.99
CA LYS A 193 6.99 2.15 13.83
C LYS A 193 6.54 2.67 15.20
N ALA A 194 7.31 3.56 15.81
CA ALA A 194 6.97 4.15 17.12
C ALA A 194 5.70 5.01 17.03
N VAL A 195 5.63 5.89 16.03
CA VAL A 195 4.45 6.74 15.79
C VAL A 195 3.23 5.89 15.44
N ALA A 196 3.37 4.94 14.52
CA ALA A 196 2.27 4.09 14.07
C ALA A 196 1.67 3.28 15.22
N ARG A 197 2.50 2.69 16.09
CA ARG A 197 2.01 1.91 17.25
C ARG A 197 1.29 2.76 18.30
N ARG A 198 1.72 4.01 18.46
CA ARG A 198 1.07 4.96 19.38
C ARG A 198 -0.30 5.41 18.87
N VAL A 199 -0.41 5.64 17.54
CA VAL A 199 -1.65 6.16 16.93
C VAL A 199 -2.64 5.04 16.61
N LEU A 200 -2.13 3.88 16.21
CA LEU A 200 -2.91 2.72 15.74
C LEU A 200 -2.56 1.48 16.59
N PRO A 201 -3.13 1.33 17.80
CA PRO A 201 -2.90 0.15 18.62
C PRO A 201 -3.21 -1.14 17.84
N GLY A 202 -2.32 -2.12 17.92
CA GLY A 202 -2.45 -3.39 17.21
C GLY A 202 -1.95 -3.37 15.75
N ILE A 203 -1.41 -2.26 15.25
CA ILE A 203 -0.79 -2.24 13.91
C ILE A 203 0.41 -3.18 13.85
N THR A 204 0.48 -3.96 12.79
CA THR A 204 1.62 -4.84 12.50
C THR A 204 2.48 -4.20 11.41
N LEU A 205 3.77 -3.98 11.71
CA LEU A 205 4.75 -3.45 10.75
C LEU A 205 5.87 -4.47 10.55
N ARG A 206 6.32 -4.62 9.31
CA ARG A 206 7.45 -5.48 8.93
C ARG A 206 8.36 -4.76 7.95
N ARG A 207 9.69 -4.86 8.16
CA ARG A 207 10.67 -4.53 7.14
C ARG A 207 10.55 -5.53 6.00
N SER A 208 10.71 -5.05 4.78
CA SER A 208 10.48 -5.84 3.58
C SER A 208 11.59 -5.60 2.56
N LEU A 209 11.66 -6.40 1.51
CA LEU A 209 12.61 -6.24 0.42
C LEU A 209 12.38 -4.94 -0.37
N PHE A 210 13.31 -4.63 -1.26
CA PHE A 210 13.25 -3.49 -2.18
C PHE A 210 13.02 -2.14 -1.47
N TRP A 211 13.72 -1.98 -0.33
CA TRP A 211 13.71 -0.73 0.48
C TRP A 211 12.31 -0.31 0.94
N ARG A 212 11.46 -1.30 1.21
CA ARG A 212 10.09 -1.06 1.66
C ARG A 212 9.87 -1.59 3.08
N TYR A 213 8.84 -1.06 3.71
CA TYR A 213 8.19 -1.71 4.85
C TYR A 213 6.71 -1.89 4.52
N THR A 214 6.11 -2.88 5.14
CA THR A 214 4.67 -3.11 5.06
C THR A 214 4.04 -2.90 6.41
N ALA A 215 2.83 -2.34 6.43
CA ALA A 215 2.03 -2.23 7.65
C ALA A 215 0.56 -2.55 7.38
N VAL A 216 -0.07 -3.21 8.35
CA VAL A 216 -1.51 -3.48 8.35
C VAL A 216 -2.07 -3.15 9.72
N TRP A 217 -3.13 -2.39 9.72
CA TRP A 217 -3.98 -2.15 10.87
C TRP A 217 -5.42 -2.54 10.53
N THR A 218 -6.12 -3.14 11.48
CA THR A 218 -7.54 -3.43 11.38
C THR A 218 -8.27 -2.58 12.41
N ALA A 219 -9.24 -1.79 11.96
CA ALA A 219 -10.05 -0.98 12.85
C ALA A 219 -10.83 -1.87 13.83
N PRO A 220 -10.95 -1.49 15.11
CA PRO A 220 -11.80 -2.21 16.05
C PRO A 220 -13.22 -2.36 15.51
N PRO A 221 -13.91 -3.47 15.79
CA PRO A 221 -15.32 -3.60 15.46
C PRO A 221 -16.14 -2.55 16.22
N SER A 222 -17.27 -2.09 15.65
CA SER A 222 -18.19 -1.24 16.40
C SER A 222 -18.73 -2.00 17.61
N SER A 223 -18.96 -1.30 18.71
CA SER A 223 -19.51 -1.87 19.95
C SER A 223 -20.84 -2.61 19.74
N SER A 224 -21.59 -2.25 18.69
CA SER A 224 -22.83 -2.94 18.28
C SER A 224 -22.59 -4.28 17.57
N GLN A 225 -21.39 -4.57 17.08
CA GLN A 225 -21.03 -5.83 16.41
C GLN A 225 -20.43 -6.89 17.33
N VAL A 226 -20.24 -6.60 18.60
CA VAL A 226 -19.91 -7.60 19.61
C VAL A 226 -21.17 -8.44 19.84
N ARG A 227 -21.39 -9.44 18.98
CA ARG A 227 -22.48 -10.40 19.11
C ARG A 227 -22.37 -11.07 20.47
N ARG A 228 -23.45 -10.96 21.26
CA ARG A 228 -23.69 -11.81 22.43
C ARG A 228 -23.48 -13.28 22.01
N PRO A 229 -22.79 -14.09 22.80
CA PRO A 229 -22.69 -15.52 22.53
C PRO A 229 -24.12 -16.07 22.49
N VAL A 230 -24.49 -16.73 21.40
CA VAL A 230 -25.74 -17.49 21.30
C VAL A 230 -25.59 -18.68 22.26
N PHE A 231 -26.18 -18.53 23.44
CA PHE A 231 -26.33 -19.62 24.38
C PHE A 231 -27.27 -20.65 23.72
N ARG A 232 -26.74 -21.69 23.09
CA ARG A 232 -27.50 -22.85 22.66
C ARG A 232 -27.97 -23.57 23.94
N SER A 233 -29.19 -23.31 24.36
CA SER A 233 -29.89 -24.12 25.34
C SER A 233 -30.03 -25.54 24.80
N ARG A 234 -29.24 -26.47 25.31
CA ARG A 234 -29.49 -27.90 25.13
C ARG A 234 -30.78 -28.22 25.88
N LEU A 235 -31.90 -28.30 25.16
CA LEU A 235 -33.09 -28.96 25.64
C LEU A 235 -32.75 -30.45 25.80
N ARG A 236 -32.54 -30.86 27.05
CA ARG A 236 -32.55 -32.26 27.43
C ARG A 236 -33.98 -32.75 27.18
N ARG A 237 -34.16 -33.62 26.19
CA ARG A 237 -35.38 -34.47 26.12
C ARG A 237 -35.26 -35.44 27.27
N ALA A 238 -36.13 -35.30 28.28
CA ALA A 238 -36.44 -36.32 29.25
C ALA A 238 -37.38 -37.29 28.55
N THR A 239 -36.93 -38.54 28.35
CA THR A 239 -37.78 -39.65 28.03
C THR A 239 -38.29 -40.21 29.36
N GLY A 240 -39.60 -40.12 29.59
CA GLY A 240 -40.34 -40.95 30.49
C GLY A 240 -41.15 -41.97 29.67
#